data_f8455d85ba91b6fefa9afc8372022829
#
_entry.id   f8455d85ba91b6fefa9afc8372022829
#
_cell.length_a   1.000
_cell.length_b   1.000
_cell.length_c   1.000
_cell.angle_alpha   90.00
_cell.angle_beta   90.00
_cell.angle_gamma   90.00
#
_symmetry.space_group_name_H-M   'P 1'
#
loop_
_entity.id
_entity.type
_entity.pdbx_description
1 polymer ?
#
loop_
_entity_poly.entity_id
_entity_poly.type
_entity_poly.pdbx_seq_one_letter_code
_entity_poly.pdbx_strand_id
1 'polypeptide(L)'
;QFGNNKAYCQDNIISWLDWTRKEKHKDVFEFFKYMIAFRKRFHIITDSRGKATCSYPPVSIHSNVAWSAKYYDDTRMIGVMYAGVSLKQQGLDEFVYFGVNAYWDYVNVELPDLPEGYHWKLYVNTGNEPQDVILEDRNVILYDRRINMAGRSVIVAVGERY
;
A
#
# COMPACT_ATOMS: atom_id res chain seq x y z
N GLN A 1 -18.01 -6.22 15.96
CA GLN A 1 -18.74 -7.36 16.63
C GLN A 1 -18.16 -7.68 18.02
N PHE A 2 -17.64 -6.68 18.73
CA PHE A 2 -17.13 -6.80 20.11
C PHE A 2 -16.09 -7.92 20.31
N GLY A 3 -15.31 -8.23 19.26
CA GLY A 3 -14.31 -9.31 19.30
C GLY A 3 -14.90 -10.72 19.28
N ASN A 4 -16.17 -10.88 18.93
CA ASN A 4 -16.78 -12.20 18.81
C ASN A 4 -16.20 -12.96 17.60
N ASN A 5 -15.59 -14.09 17.87
CA ASN A 5 -15.00 -14.99 16.88
C ASN A 5 -15.73 -16.35 16.79
N LYS A 6 -16.90 -16.49 17.43
CA LYS A 6 -17.69 -17.73 17.52
C LYS A 6 -19.06 -17.61 16.87
N ALA A 7 -19.12 -16.94 15.71
CA ALA A 7 -20.37 -16.76 14.97
C ALA A 7 -20.76 -17.97 14.09
N TYR A 8 -20.08 -19.11 14.23
CA TYR A 8 -20.32 -20.28 13.41
C TYR A 8 -21.73 -20.83 13.58
N CYS A 9 -22.44 -21.00 12.46
CA CYS A 9 -23.83 -21.52 12.41
C CYS A 9 -24.85 -20.72 13.26
N GLN A 10 -24.57 -19.45 13.53
CA GLN A 10 -25.49 -18.57 14.26
C GLN A 10 -26.13 -17.57 13.29
N ASP A 11 -27.45 -17.51 13.28
CA ASP A 11 -28.20 -16.47 12.58
C ASP A 11 -29.02 -15.65 13.62
N ASN A 12 -28.31 -14.84 14.37
CA ASN A 12 -28.86 -13.99 15.42
C ASN A 12 -27.94 -12.80 15.71
N ILE A 13 -28.25 -11.99 16.69
CA ILE A 13 -27.53 -10.78 17.09
C ILE A 13 -26.03 -11.02 17.35
N ILE A 14 -25.63 -12.26 17.68
CA ILE A 14 -24.22 -12.60 17.92
C ILE A 14 -23.41 -12.53 16.61
N SER A 15 -24.02 -12.89 15.48
CA SER A 15 -23.38 -12.93 14.15
C SER A 15 -23.74 -11.74 13.27
N TRP A 16 -24.86 -11.08 13.52
CA TRP A 16 -25.31 -9.96 12.71
C TRP A 16 -24.37 -8.76 12.84
N LEU A 17 -24.09 -8.12 11.68
CA LEU A 17 -23.30 -6.90 11.65
C LEU A 17 -24.11 -5.72 12.20
N ASP A 18 -23.60 -5.11 13.26
CA ASP A 18 -24.17 -3.88 13.81
C ASP A 18 -23.77 -2.67 12.92
N TRP A 19 -24.68 -2.30 12.02
CA TRP A 19 -24.48 -1.19 11.09
C TRP A 19 -24.41 0.19 11.76
N THR A 20 -24.87 0.33 13.00
CA THR A 20 -24.77 1.61 13.75
C THR A 20 -23.31 1.96 14.02
N ARG A 21 -22.42 0.96 14.05
CA ARG A 21 -20.99 1.14 14.25
C ARG A 21 -20.26 1.79 13.07
N LYS A 22 -20.89 1.84 11.90
CA LYS A 22 -20.32 2.50 10.72
C LYS A 22 -20.00 3.98 11.01
N GLU A 23 -20.89 4.67 11.72
CA GLU A 23 -20.64 6.08 12.05
C GLU A 23 -19.53 6.23 13.10
N LYS A 24 -19.50 5.32 14.08
CA LYS A 24 -18.46 5.31 15.12
C LYS A 24 -17.05 5.04 14.57
N HIS A 25 -16.95 4.23 13.52
CA HIS A 25 -15.70 3.79 12.88
C HIS A 25 -15.66 4.24 11.41
N LYS A 26 -16.10 5.48 11.17
CA LYS A 26 -16.16 6.05 9.82
C LYS A 26 -14.81 6.13 9.14
N ASP A 27 -13.77 6.43 9.88
CA ASP A 27 -12.37 6.45 9.44
C ASP A 27 -11.96 5.11 8.82
N VAL A 28 -12.21 4.00 9.52
CA VAL A 28 -11.94 2.64 9.04
C VAL A 28 -12.77 2.32 7.80
N PHE A 29 -14.07 2.68 7.81
CA PHE A 29 -14.96 2.44 6.68
C PHE A 29 -14.50 3.17 5.41
N GLU A 30 -14.19 4.45 5.51
CA GLU A 30 -13.73 5.25 4.36
C GLU A 30 -12.35 4.80 3.88
N PHE A 31 -11.46 4.39 4.78
CA PHE A 31 -10.17 3.82 4.41
C PHE A 31 -10.33 2.52 3.59
N PHE A 32 -11.15 1.58 4.03
CA PHE A 32 -11.40 0.34 3.27
C PHE A 32 -12.08 0.61 1.93
N LYS A 33 -13.05 1.52 1.89
CA LYS A 33 -13.70 1.95 0.64
C LYS A 33 -12.68 2.53 -0.35
N TYR A 34 -11.77 3.38 0.13
CA TYR A 34 -10.67 3.93 -0.67
C TYR A 34 -9.76 2.81 -1.20
N MET A 35 -9.31 1.89 -0.34
CA MET A 35 -8.42 0.80 -0.74
C MET A 35 -9.07 -0.18 -1.73
N ILE A 36 -10.37 -0.41 -1.64
CA ILE A 36 -11.12 -1.19 -2.64
C ILE A 36 -11.13 -0.46 -4.00
N ALA A 37 -11.36 0.84 -4.00
CA ALA A 37 -11.32 1.65 -5.22
C ALA A 37 -9.89 1.71 -5.80
N PHE A 38 -8.88 1.87 -4.96
CA PHE A 38 -7.47 1.84 -5.32
C PHE A 38 -7.10 0.52 -6.02
N ARG A 39 -7.42 -0.62 -5.42
CA ARG A 39 -7.17 -1.95 -6.00
C ARG A 39 -7.86 -2.13 -7.36
N LYS A 40 -9.07 -1.59 -7.54
CA LYS A 40 -9.78 -1.62 -8.83
C LYS A 40 -9.14 -0.70 -9.88
N ARG A 41 -8.49 0.37 -9.44
CA ARG A 41 -7.81 1.33 -10.32
C ARG A 41 -6.48 0.78 -10.84
N PHE A 42 -5.68 0.16 -9.98
CA PHE A 42 -4.36 -0.38 -10.29
C PHE A 42 -4.44 -1.90 -10.51
N HIS A 43 -4.75 -2.30 -11.75
CA HIS A 43 -4.92 -3.72 -12.11
C HIS A 43 -3.67 -4.55 -11.91
N ILE A 44 -2.48 -3.95 -12.00
CA ILE A 44 -1.20 -4.64 -11.80
C ILE A 44 -1.09 -5.34 -10.44
N ILE A 45 -1.84 -4.89 -9.43
CA ILE A 45 -1.90 -5.52 -8.10
C ILE A 45 -2.60 -6.89 -8.15
N THR A 46 -3.54 -7.07 -9.07
CA THR A 46 -4.39 -8.27 -9.18
C THR A 46 -4.05 -9.13 -10.39
N ASP A 47 -3.44 -8.54 -11.40
CA ASP A 47 -3.05 -9.20 -12.63
C ASP A 47 -1.63 -8.78 -13.04
N SER A 48 -0.66 -9.58 -12.63
CA SER A 48 0.77 -9.36 -12.88
C SER A 48 1.27 -9.95 -14.21
N ARG A 49 0.38 -10.31 -15.14
CA ARG A 49 0.77 -10.94 -16.42
C ARG A 49 1.44 -9.97 -17.40
N GLY A 50 1.13 -8.69 -17.32
CA GLY A 50 1.76 -7.67 -18.15
C GLY A 50 3.11 -7.25 -17.57
N LYS A 51 4.21 -7.53 -18.30
CA LYS A 51 5.54 -7.03 -17.90
C LYS A 51 5.63 -5.53 -18.19
N ALA A 52 6.24 -4.79 -17.26
CA ALA A 52 6.61 -3.39 -17.50
C ALA A 52 7.56 -3.26 -18.70
N THR A 53 7.47 -2.16 -19.43
CA THR A 53 8.33 -1.90 -20.60
C THR A 53 9.79 -1.67 -20.19
N CYS A 54 10.02 -1.21 -18.96
CA CYS A 54 11.34 -1.03 -18.34
C CYS A 54 12.02 -2.33 -17.90
N SER A 55 11.46 -3.50 -18.21
CA SER A 55 11.96 -4.83 -17.82
C SER A 55 11.96 -5.13 -16.32
N TYR A 56 11.28 -4.35 -15.50
CA TYR A 56 11.11 -4.68 -14.09
C TYR A 56 10.24 -5.93 -13.93
N PRO A 57 10.53 -6.77 -12.93
CA PRO A 57 9.69 -7.94 -12.65
C PRO A 57 8.28 -7.47 -12.24
N PRO A 58 7.23 -8.24 -12.62
CA PRO A 58 5.85 -7.90 -12.26
C PRO A 58 5.61 -7.73 -10.76
N VAL A 59 6.37 -8.47 -9.95
CA VAL A 59 6.40 -8.35 -8.49
C VAL A 59 7.84 -8.45 -8.04
N SER A 60 8.27 -7.54 -7.19
CA SER A 60 9.57 -7.60 -6.51
C SER A 60 9.42 -7.35 -5.02
N ILE A 61 10.30 -7.98 -4.25
CA ILE A 61 10.31 -7.90 -2.79
C ILE A 61 11.60 -7.19 -2.36
N HIS A 62 11.46 -6.28 -1.42
CA HIS A 62 12.54 -5.42 -0.94
C HIS A 62 12.59 -5.44 0.59
N SER A 63 13.78 -5.29 1.15
CA SER A 63 13.95 -4.91 2.55
C SER A 63 13.76 -3.38 2.71
N ASN A 64 14.29 -2.80 3.76
CA ASN A 64 14.36 -1.34 3.88
C ASN A 64 15.34 -0.69 2.88
N VAL A 65 16.11 -1.50 2.16
CA VAL A 65 16.97 -1.08 1.05
C VAL A 65 16.35 -1.59 -0.25
N ALA A 66 16.23 -0.72 -1.25
CA ALA A 66 15.69 -1.06 -2.55
C ALA A 66 16.49 -2.20 -3.22
N TRP A 67 15.79 -3.07 -3.94
CA TRP A 67 16.35 -4.22 -4.65
C TRP A 67 17.13 -5.23 -3.78
N SER A 68 17.05 -5.10 -2.47
CA SER A 68 17.62 -6.03 -1.52
C SER A 68 16.52 -6.88 -0.90
N ALA A 69 16.55 -8.18 -1.13
CA ALA A 69 15.68 -9.17 -0.50
C ALA A 69 16.43 -9.96 0.59
N LYS A 70 17.48 -9.38 1.17
CA LYS A 70 18.21 -10.00 2.27
C LYS A 70 17.39 -9.81 3.55
N TYR A 71 16.75 -10.87 3.97
CA TYR A 71 16.02 -10.95 5.24
C TYR A 71 16.88 -11.69 6.24
N TYR A 72 17.16 -11.01 7.33
CA TYR A 72 17.81 -11.59 8.52
C TYR A 72 16.76 -11.80 9.61
N ASP A 73 17.07 -12.51 10.65
CA ASP A 73 16.15 -12.78 11.77
C ASP A 73 15.61 -11.50 12.44
N ASP A 74 16.30 -10.37 12.25
CA ASP A 74 15.91 -9.07 12.75
C ASP A 74 15.18 -8.18 11.73
N THR A 75 14.92 -8.69 10.51
CA THR A 75 14.19 -7.94 9.47
C THR A 75 12.74 -7.72 9.89
N ARG A 76 12.34 -6.47 10.00
CA ARG A 76 11.04 -6.05 10.54
C ARG A 76 10.19 -5.24 9.57
N MET A 77 10.74 -5.02 8.39
CA MET A 77 10.13 -4.28 7.31
C MET A 77 10.14 -5.11 6.03
N ILE A 78 9.05 -5.07 5.27
CA ILE A 78 8.96 -5.65 3.94
C ILE A 78 8.39 -4.62 2.96
N GLY A 79 9.03 -4.49 1.80
CA GLY A 79 8.53 -3.74 0.66
C GLY A 79 8.13 -4.67 -0.47
N VAL A 80 7.01 -4.41 -1.10
CA VAL A 80 6.56 -5.13 -2.30
C VAL A 80 6.25 -4.11 -3.38
N MET A 81 6.93 -4.21 -4.51
CA MET A 81 6.63 -3.40 -5.69
C MET A 81 5.94 -4.26 -6.75
N TYR A 82 4.87 -3.73 -7.29
CA TYR A 82 4.21 -4.20 -8.51
C TYR A 82 4.59 -3.29 -9.65
N ALA A 83 4.96 -3.87 -10.79
CA ALA A 83 5.29 -3.15 -12.01
C ALA A 83 4.64 -3.83 -13.21
N GLY A 84 4.02 -3.07 -14.09
CA GLY A 84 3.34 -3.63 -15.25
C GLY A 84 2.84 -2.55 -16.20
N VAL A 85 2.32 -2.98 -17.33
CA VAL A 85 1.72 -2.05 -18.32
C VAL A 85 0.33 -1.65 -17.87
N SER A 86 0.05 -0.35 -17.95
CA SER A 86 -1.28 0.18 -17.67
C SER A 86 -2.32 -0.36 -18.66
N LEU A 87 -3.42 -0.88 -18.13
CA LEU A 87 -4.57 -1.26 -18.95
C LEU A 87 -5.38 -0.05 -19.43
N LYS A 88 -5.20 1.11 -18.78
CA LYS A 88 -5.95 2.34 -19.08
C LYS A 88 -5.22 3.25 -20.06
N GLN A 89 -3.90 3.22 -20.01
CA GLN A 89 -3.05 4.07 -20.86
C GLN A 89 -2.05 3.20 -21.59
N GLN A 90 -2.40 2.81 -22.82
CA GLN A 90 -1.54 1.95 -23.63
C GLN A 90 -0.12 2.52 -23.76
N GLY A 91 0.85 1.66 -23.52
CA GLY A 91 2.28 1.99 -23.63
C GLY A 91 2.88 2.71 -22.42
N LEU A 92 2.13 2.91 -21.34
CA LEU A 92 2.66 3.43 -20.09
C LEU A 92 2.79 2.34 -19.04
N ASP A 93 3.87 2.39 -18.27
CA ASP A 93 4.05 1.53 -17.12
C ASP A 93 3.31 2.09 -15.89
N GLU A 94 2.82 1.20 -15.07
CA GLU A 94 2.29 1.49 -13.73
C GLU A 94 3.23 0.88 -12.69
N PHE A 95 3.41 1.60 -11.59
CA PHE A 95 4.21 1.16 -10.44
C PHE A 95 3.44 1.40 -9.17
N VAL A 96 3.33 0.38 -8.32
CA VAL A 96 2.73 0.49 -7.00
C VAL A 96 3.65 -0.19 -5.99
N TYR A 97 3.99 0.54 -4.93
CA TYR A 97 4.82 0.04 -3.85
C TYR A 97 4.02 0.01 -2.54
N PHE A 98 4.10 -1.12 -1.86
CA PHE A 98 3.60 -1.30 -0.50
C PHE A 98 4.79 -1.50 0.43
N GLY A 99 4.92 -0.65 1.45
CA GLY A 99 5.88 -0.84 2.52
C GLY A 99 5.15 -1.17 3.82
N VAL A 100 5.59 -2.19 4.53
CA VAL A 100 5.03 -2.62 5.83
C VAL A 100 6.14 -2.60 6.87
N ASN A 101 6.05 -1.70 7.83
CA ASN A 101 6.92 -1.69 9.00
C ASN A 101 6.22 -2.39 10.17
N ALA A 102 6.63 -3.62 10.47
CA ALA A 102 6.09 -4.40 11.59
C ALA A 102 6.80 -4.12 12.92
N TYR A 103 7.85 -3.28 12.88
CA TYR A 103 8.61 -2.89 14.07
C TYR A 103 7.86 -1.84 14.89
N TRP A 104 8.22 -1.66 16.13
CA TRP A 104 7.58 -0.66 17.00
C TRP A 104 8.16 0.75 16.85
N ASP A 105 9.28 0.89 16.16
CA ASP A 105 10.01 2.14 15.99
C ASP A 105 10.12 2.51 14.50
N TYR A 106 10.63 3.68 14.23
CA TYR A 106 10.83 4.17 12.87
C TYR A 106 11.84 3.33 12.09
N VAL A 107 11.59 3.16 10.81
CA VAL A 107 12.50 2.52 9.87
C VAL A 107 12.66 3.42 8.64
N ASN A 108 13.91 3.76 8.31
CA ASN A 108 14.23 4.41 7.04
C ASN A 108 14.10 3.40 5.89
N VAL A 109 13.27 3.73 4.93
CA VAL A 109 12.98 2.89 3.77
C VAL A 109 13.37 3.62 2.50
N GLU A 110 14.14 2.94 1.66
CA GLU A 110 14.46 3.36 0.31
C GLU A 110 13.56 2.62 -0.68
N LEU A 111 12.77 3.37 -1.46
CA LEU A 111 11.94 2.82 -2.53
C LEU A 111 12.82 2.54 -3.77
N PRO A 112 12.44 1.54 -4.61
CA PRO A 112 13.12 1.30 -5.88
C PRO A 112 13.19 2.56 -6.75
N ASP A 113 14.24 2.66 -7.54
CA ASP A 113 14.29 3.66 -8.61
C ASP A 113 13.16 3.43 -9.61
N LEU A 114 12.74 4.49 -10.26
CA LEU A 114 11.76 4.46 -11.34
C LEU A 114 12.44 4.85 -12.66
N PRO A 115 11.88 4.45 -13.80
CA PRO A 115 12.35 4.93 -15.09
C PRO A 115 12.29 6.46 -15.19
N GLU A 116 13.08 7.01 -16.10
CA GLU A 116 13.09 8.44 -16.39
C GLU A 116 11.67 8.97 -16.68
N GLY A 117 11.35 10.13 -16.13
CA GLY A 117 10.02 10.73 -16.24
C GLY A 117 9.01 10.26 -15.22
N TYR A 118 9.41 9.41 -14.26
CA TYR A 118 8.54 8.98 -13.14
C TYR A 118 9.10 9.42 -11.79
N HIS A 119 8.20 9.63 -10.84
CA HIS A 119 8.53 9.87 -9.43
C HIS A 119 7.57 9.10 -8.52
N TRP A 120 8.00 8.82 -7.30
CA TRP A 120 7.14 8.23 -6.29
C TRP A 120 6.27 9.30 -5.62
N LYS A 121 4.97 9.09 -5.65
CA LYS A 121 3.99 9.87 -4.89
C LYS A 121 3.35 9.01 -3.81
N LEU A 122 3.31 9.51 -2.60
CA LEU A 122 2.72 8.81 -1.46
C LEU A 122 1.20 8.96 -1.48
N TYR A 123 0.51 7.83 -1.50
CA TYR A 123 -0.95 7.75 -1.56
C TYR A 123 -1.57 7.42 -0.20
N VAL A 124 -0.86 6.62 0.59
CA VAL A 124 -1.30 6.19 1.92
C VAL A 124 -0.13 6.17 2.87
N ASN A 125 -0.35 6.63 4.11
CA ASN A 125 0.56 6.45 5.23
C ASN A 125 -0.24 6.23 6.52
N THR A 126 -0.33 4.98 6.98
CA THR A 126 -1.08 4.65 8.21
C THR A 126 -0.34 5.05 9.49
N GLY A 127 0.87 5.58 9.39
CA GLY A 127 1.59 6.18 10.51
C GLY A 127 1.15 7.61 10.84
N ASN A 128 0.28 8.19 10.00
CA ASN A 128 -0.32 9.49 10.24
C ASN A 128 -1.57 9.40 11.12
N GLU A 129 -2.07 10.56 11.56
CA GLU A 129 -3.38 10.65 12.21
C GLU A 129 -4.50 10.13 11.30
N PRO A 130 -5.61 9.59 11.83
CA PRO A 130 -6.65 8.92 11.04
C PRO A 130 -7.20 9.73 9.86
N GLN A 131 -7.33 11.06 10.02
CA GLN A 131 -7.81 11.96 8.95
C GLN A 131 -6.76 12.23 7.87
N ASP A 132 -5.51 11.88 8.11
CA ASP A 132 -4.35 12.16 7.25
C ASP A 132 -3.72 10.88 6.68
N VAL A 133 -4.40 9.75 6.77
CA VAL A 133 -3.92 8.47 6.27
C VAL A 133 -3.93 8.43 4.74
N ILE A 134 -4.95 8.97 4.09
CA ILE A 134 -5.07 9.05 2.63
C ILE A 134 -4.46 10.37 2.17
N LEU A 135 -3.45 10.29 1.32
CA LEU A 135 -2.59 11.42 0.89
C LEU A 135 -2.66 11.70 -0.61
N GLU A 136 -3.46 10.96 -1.37
CA GLU A 136 -3.49 11.05 -2.84
C GLU A 136 -3.66 12.48 -3.34
N ASP A 137 -4.57 13.25 -2.75
CA ASP A 137 -4.84 14.64 -3.14
C ASP A 137 -3.86 15.66 -2.55
N ARG A 138 -2.95 15.24 -1.64
CA ARG A 138 -1.99 16.13 -0.98
C ARG A 138 -0.67 16.30 -1.72
N ASN A 139 -0.48 15.57 -2.82
CA ASN A 139 0.70 15.65 -3.69
C ASN A 139 2.05 15.47 -2.95
N VAL A 140 2.14 14.47 -2.07
CA VAL A 140 3.36 14.19 -1.31
C VAL A 140 4.33 13.40 -2.18
N ILE A 141 5.33 14.07 -2.75
CA ILE A 141 6.33 13.49 -3.64
C ILE A 141 7.58 13.08 -2.85
N LEU A 142 8.09 11.88 -3.08
CA LEU A 142 9.32 11.37 -2.50
C LEU A 142 10.49 11.59 -3.48
N TYR A 143 11.05 12.80 -3.49
CA TYR A 143 12.11 13.19 -4.44
C TYR A 143 13.39 12.38 -4.33
N ASP A 144 13.78 12.00 -3.12
CA ASP A 144 14.96 11.17 -2.83
C ASP A 144 14.64 9.68 -2.69
N ARG A 145 13.41 9.27 -2.99
CA ARG A 145 12.91 7.90 -2.87
C ARG A 145 13.02 7.34 -1.44
N ARG A 146 13.11 8.18 -0.43
CA ARG A 146 13.25 7.77 0.96
C ARG A 146 12.10 8.25 1.80
N ILE A 147 11.73 7.42 2.76
CA ILE A 147 10.73 7.75 3.76
C ILE A 147 11.10 7.14 5.10
N ASN A 148 10.93 7.91 6.17
CA ASN A 148 11.04 7.41 7.52
C ASN A 148 9.65 6.92 7.97
N MET A 149 9.42 5.60 7.87
CA MET A 149 8.15 4.98 8.22
C MET A 149 8.01 4.85 9.73
N ALA A 150 6.89 5.31 10.27
CA ALA A 150 6.55 5.10 11.67
C ALA A 150 6.43 3.62 12.03
N GLY A 151 6.59 3.30 13.30
CA GLY A 151 6.40 1.94 13.79
C GLY A 151 4.98 1.42 13.55
N ARG A 152 4.83 0.15 13.23
CA ARG A 152 3.54 -0.53 13.00
C ARG A 152 2.68 0.18 11.95
N SER A 153 3.31 0.63 10.87
CA SER A 153 2.64 1.37 9.82
C SER A 153 2.81 0.73 8.43
N VAL A 154 1.93 1.15 7.53
CA VAL A 154 1.95 0.77 6.12
C VAL A 154 1.96 2.03 5.27
N ILE A 155 2.76 2.03 4.23
CA ILE A 155 2.70 3.04 3.17
C ILE A 155 2.27 2.43 1.85
N VAL A 156 1.61 3.23 1.03
CA VAL A 156 1.37 2.93 -0.38
C VAL A 156 1.88 4.09 -1.21
N ALA A 157 2.80 3.83 -2.11
CA ALA A 157 3.30 4.81 -3.07
C ALA A 157 3.00 4.36 -4.50
N VAL A 158 2.76 5.34 -5.37
CA VAL A 158 2.48 5.12 -6.80
C VAL A 158 3.52 5.87 -7.61
N GLY A 159 4.05 5.22 -8.64
CA GLY A 159 4.90 5.87 -9.64
C GLY A 159 4.04 6.69 -10.59
N GLU A 160 4.13 8.02 -10.51
CA GLU A 160 3.46 8.95 -11.41
C GLU A 160 4.46 9.59 -12.37
N ARG A 161 3.99 9.97 -13.57
CA ARG A 161 4.78 10.75 -14.51
C ARG A 161 4.74 12.23 -14.17
N TYR A 162 5.85 12.92 -14.48
CA TYR A 162 5.91 14.38 -14.42
C TYR A 162 4.94 15.02 -15.41
#